data_3dc7cdec00225b78226f2889b0e62309
#
_entry.id   3dc7cdec00225b78226f2889b0e62309
#
_cell.length_a   1.000
_cell.length_b   1.000
_cell.length_c   1.000
_cell.angle_alpha   90.00
_cell.angle_beta   90.00
_cell.angle_gamma   90.00
#
_symmetry.space_group_name_H-M   'P 1'
#
loop_
_entity.id
_entity.type
_entity.pdbx_description
1 polymer ?
#
loop_
_entity_poly.entity_id
_entity_poly.type
_entity_poly.pdbx_seq_one_letter_code
_entity_poly.pdbx_strand_id
1 'polypeptide(L)'
;MATAHRENNMIKWVGVRPGHNGTQVIIDINTLINADLYTVPADSLLMIFGWSWGVSHNLAAESTIEIKTAGAAHYCWLGLSTSQVGEPGISNNNALFVPIELPEGYVISIITARQCYGHIHGVLIDA
;
A
#
# COMPACT_ATOMS: atom_id res chain seq x y z
N MET A 1 12.41 -15.20 18.04
CA MET A 1 12.04 -14.65 18.34
C MET A 1 11.45 -14.05 18.43
N ALA A 2 11.06 -14.09 18.31
CA ALA A 2 10.60 -13.35 18.32
C ALA A 2 9.95 -13.08 18.89
N THR A 3 9.55 -12.94 19.05
CA THR A 3 9.08 -12.54 19.42
C THR A 3 8.55 -12.25 19.90
N ALA A 4 7.96 -12.08 20.17
CA ALA A 4 7.49 -11.56 20.64
C ALA A 4 7.17 -11.76 21.50
N HIS A 5 6.88 -11.78 22.01
CA HIS A 5 6.60 -11.83 22.76
C HIS A 5 5.70 -11.67 23.38
N ARG A 6 4.95 -11.90 23.74
CA ARG A 6 4.16 -11.57 24.26
C ARG A 6 3.95 -11.62 25.32
N GLU A 7 3.86 -11.39 25.77
CA GLU A 7 3.80 -11.18 26.53
C GLU A 7 3.09 -10.80 26.87
N ASN A 8 2.47 -10.67 27.11
CA ASN A 8 1.85 -10.12 27.13
C ASN A 8 1.20 -9.70 26.47
N ASN A 9 0.87 -9.79 26.11
CA ASN A 9 0.46 -9.45 25.25
C ASN A 9 0.33 -8.98 24.45
N MET A 10 0.40 -8.81 24.17
CA MET A 10 0.49 -8.32 23.28
C MET A 10 0.95 -8.32 22.51
N ILE A 11 1.10 -8.13 22.10
CA ILE A 11 1.56 -8.18 21.19
C ILE A 11 2.63 -8.10 20.91
N LYS A 12 3.24 -8.49 20.73
CA LYS A 12 4.08 -8.61 20.25
C LYS A 12 4.15 -9.13 19.34
N TRP A 13 4.31 -9.01 18.88
CA TRP A 13 4.00 -9.09 17.92
C TRP A 13 4.81 -9.64 17.15
N VAL A 14 4.80 -10.03 17.28
CA VAL A 14 5.47 -10.38 16.85
C VAL A 14 5.98 -10.74 15.92
N GLY A 15 5.91 -11.26 15.96
CA GLY A 15 6.55 -11.84 15.23
C GLY A 15 7.12 -11.32 14.16
N VAL A 16 6.46 -10.87 13.67
CA VAL A 16 7.02 -10.30 12.74
C VAL A 16 7.71 -9.28 13.26
N ARG A 17 8.78 -9.33 13.32
CA ARG A 17 9.44 -8.42 13.63
C ARG A 17 9.75 -7.78 12.48
N PRO A 18 9.07 -6.82 12.04
CA PRO A 18 9.25 -6.22 10.81
C PRO A 18 10.67 -5.82 10.68
N GLY A 19 11.36 -5.37 11.25
CA GLY A 19 12.70 -5.04 10.95
C GLY A 19 13.67 -6.15 10.98
N HIS A 20 13.20 -7.36 11.18
CA HIS A 20 14.07 -8.40 11.47
C HIS A 20 14.91 -8.79 10.31
N ASN A 21 14.41 -9.10 9.20
CA ASN A 21 15.16 -9.30 7.98
C ASN A 21 14.61 -8.42 6.92
N GLY A 22 13.97 -7.35 7.30
CA GLY A 22 13.20 -6.56 6.38
C GLY A 22 13.80 -5.21 6.09
N THR A 23 13.46 -4.69 4.95
CA THR A 23 13.80 -3.33 4.54
C THR A 23 12.52 -2.54 4.46
N GLN A 24 12.49 -1.41 5.15
CA GLN A 24 11.33 -0.53 5.08
C GLN A 24 11.22 0.04 3.68
N VAL A 25 10.01 0.02 3.14
CA VAL A 25 9.71 0.54 1.81
C VAL A 25 8.62 1.58 1.93
N ILE A 26 8.85 2.76 1.36
CA ILE A 26 7.83 3.78 1.24
C ILE A 26 7.60 3.98 -0.25
N ILE A 27 6.41 3.64 -0.69
CA ILE A 27 6.06 3.73 -2.10
C ILE A 27 5.34 5.06 -2.30
N ASP A 28 5.97 5.95 -3.06
CA ASP A 28 5.41 7.26 -3.34
C ASP A 28 4.26 7.17 -4.33
N ILE A 29 3.25 7.97 -4.08
CA ILE A 29 2.17 8.21 -5.03
C ILE A 29 2.26 9.67 -5.43
N ASN A 30 2.58 9.92 -6.69
CA ASN A 30 2.71 11.26 -7.24
C ASN A 30 2.49 11.14 -8.74
N THR A 31 1.24 11.06 -9.14
CA THR A 31 0.91 10.83 -10.55
C THR A 31 -0.44 11.41 -10.88
N LEU A 32 -0.62 11.79 -12.14
CA LEU A 32 -1.90 12.25 -12.64
C LEU A 32 -2.47 11.31 -13.72
N ILE A 33 -1.78 10.22 -13.97
CA ILE A 33 -2.23 9.21 -14.93
C ILE A 33 -2.12 7.82 -14.32
N ASN A 34 -2.74 6.85 -14.95
CA ASN A 34 -2.61 5.46 -14.53
C ASN A 34 -1.15 5.04 -14.54
N ALA A 35 -0.73 4.34 -13.53
CA ALA A 35 0.66 3.92 -13.41
C ALA A 35 0.80 2.70 -12.51
N ASP A 36 1.83 1.92 -12.78
CA ASP A 36 2.28 0.89 -11.84
C ASP A 36 3.22 1.57 -10.85
N LEU A 37 2.88 1.50 -9.58
CA LEU A 37 3.64 2.19 -8.55
C LEU A 37 4.80 1.35 -8.03
N TYR A 38 4.62 0.04 -7.99
CA TYR A 38 5.63 -0.84 -7.41
C TYR A 38 5.40 -2.28 -7.85
N THR A 39 6.48 -2.97 -8.15
CA THR A 39 6.44 -4.41 -8.42
C THR A 39 7.29 -5.11 -7.38
N VAL A 40 6.74 -6.12 -6.72
CA VAL A 40 7.48 -6.86 -5.69
C VAL A 40 8.64 -7.60 -6.36
N PRO A 41 9.89 -7.33 -5.90
CA PRO A 41 11.06 -7.96 -6.51
C PRO A 41 11.08 -9.47 -6.38
N ALA A 42 11.88 -10.11 -7.22
CA ALA A 42 12.08 -11.55 -7.15
C ALA A 42 12.63 -11.95 -5.77
N ASP A 43 12.27 -13.11 -5.32
CA ASP A 43 12.72 -13.69 -4.05
C ASP A 43 12.36 -12.82 -2.85
N SER A 44 11.30 -12.05 -2.96
CA SER A 44 10.88 -11.13 -1.90
C SER A 44 9.40 -11.27 -1.61
N LEU A 45 9.03 -10.83 -0.43
CA LEU A 45 7.66 -10.70 0.01
C LEU A 45 7.48 -9.28 0.52
N LEU A 46 6.50 -8.57 0.01
CA LEU A 46 6.17 -7.23 0.51
C LEU A 46 5.02 -7.33 1.49
N MET A 47 5.23 -6.81 2.69
CA MET A 47 4.16 -6.69 3.68
C MET A 47 3.72 -5.24 3.74
N ILE A 48 2.46 -4.97 3.42
CA ILE A 48 1.90 -3.62 3.46
C ILE A 48 1.26 -3.40 4.82
N PHE A 49 1.67 -2.34 5.50
CA PHE A 49 1.16 -2.00 6.83
C PHE A 49 0.23 -0.80 6.84
N GLY A 50 0.22 0.00 5.81
CA GLY A 50 -0.67 1.14 5.78
C GLY A 50 -0.46 2.02 4.57
N TRP A 51 -1.36 2.98 4.41
CA TRP A 51 -1.27 3.95 3.31
C TRP A 51 -2.03 5.22 3.65
N SER A 52 -1.68 6.27 2.94
CA SER A 52 -2.37 7.54 2.99
C SER A 52 -2.25 8.19 1.63
N TRP A 53 -3.35 8.44 0.95
CA TRP A 53 -3.31 9.05 -0.38
C TRP A 53 -4.64 9.70 -0.70
N GLY A 54 -4.61 10.61 -1.65
CA GLY A 54 -5.80 11.30 -2.08
C GLY A 54 -5.64 11.98 -3.42
N VAL A 55 -6.79 12.30 -4.02
CA VAL A 55 -6.86 13.08 -5.25
C VAL A 55 -6.72 14.55 -4.88
N SER A 56 -5.75 15.22 -5.48
CA SER A 56 -5.52 16.64 -5.25
C SER A 56 -6.17 17.45 -6.37
N HIS A 57 -7.48 17.56 -6.31
CA HIS A 57 -8.22 18.29 -7.34
C HIS A 57 -9.56 18.74 -6.81
N ASN A 58 -10.07 19.84 -7.36
CA ASN A 58 -11.36 20.39 -6.94
C ASN A 58 -12.47 20.18 -7.99
N LEU A 59 -12.25 19.33 -8.96
CA LEU A 59 -13.27 18.89 -9.88
C LEU A 59 -13.62 17.45 -9.57
N ALA A 60 -14.77 16.99 -10.05
CA ALA A 60 -15.19 15.63 -9.82
C ALA A 60 -14.15 14.67 -10.41
N ALA A 61 -13.64 13.80 -9.56
CA ALA A 61 -12.62 12.83 -9.95
C ALA A 61 -12.61 11.70 -8.95
N GLU A 62 -12.11 10.55 -9.37
CA GLU A 62 -11.86 9.45 -8.47
C GLU A 62 -10.59 8.74 -8.89
N SER A 63 -9.95 8.10 -7.94
CA SER A 63 -8.82 7.25 -8.22
C SER A 63 -8.86 6.04 -7.31
N THR A 64 -8.33 4.94 -7.81
CA THR A 64 -8.30 3.69 -7.07
C THR A 64 -6.89 3.12 -7.10
N ILE A 65 -6.53 2.45 -6.01
CA ILE A 65 -5.28 1.69 -5.97
C ILE A 65 -5.65 0.22 -5.96
N GLU A 66 -5.13 -0.49 -6.93
CA GLU A 66 -5.37 -1.90 -7.15
C GLU A 66 -4.08 -2.68 -6.99
N ILE A 67 -4.19 -3.87 -6.41
CA ILE A 67 -3.10 -4.82 -6.41
C ILE A 67 -3.42 -5.89 -7.43
N LYS A 68 -2.47 -6.16 -8.31
CA LYS A 68 -2.58 -7.18 -9.35
C LYS A 68 -1.60 -8.30 -9.06
N THR A 69 -1.97 -9.52 -9.44
CA THR A 69 -1.07 -10.66 -9.36
C THR A 69 0.07 -10.53 -10.38
N ALA A 70 1.05 -11.42 -10.31
CA ALA A 70 2.14 -11.44 -11.27
C ALA A 70 1.66 -11.62 -12.70
N GLY A 71 0.51 -12.27 -12.89
CA GLY A 71 -0.10 -12.43 -14.21
C GLY A 71 -1.03 -11.29 -14.60
N ALA A 72 -0.98 -10.18 -13.88
CA ALA A 72 -1.78 -8.98 -14.15
C ALA A 72 -3.27 -9.15 -13.89
N ALA A 73 -3.68 -10.18 -13.18
CA ALA A 73 -5.07 -10.33 -12.76
C ALA A 73 -5.33 -9.52 -11.50
N HIS A 74 -6.55 -9.05 -11.36
CA HIS A 74 -6.96 -8.34 -10.16
C HIS A 74 -6.80 -9.22 -8.92
N TYR A 75 -6.21 -8.67 -7.87
CA TYR A 75 -6.09 -9.35 -6.58
C TYR A 75 -6.99 -8.70 -5.54
N CYS A 76 -6.80 -7.43 -5.28
CA CYS A 76 -7.68 -6.68 -4.36
C CYS A 76 -7.51 -5.17 -4.59
N TRP A 77 -8.46 -4.41 -4.04
CA TRP A 77 -8.39 -2.96 -4.02
C TRP A 77 -7.85 -2.50 -2.67
N LEU A 78 -6.97 -1.52 -2.65
CA LEU A 78 -6.60 -0.87 -1.41
C LEU A 78 -7.60 0.21 -1.03
N GLY A 79 -8.21 0.85 -2.00
CA GLY A 79 -9.20 1.85 -1.70
C GLY A 79 -9.51 2.79 -2.85
N LEU A 80 -10.39 3.71 -2.55
CA LEU A 80 -10.90 4.71 -3.47
C LEU A 80 -10.75 6.08 -2.83
N SER A 81 -10.30 7.05 -3.60
CA SER A 81 -10.30 8.45 -3.20
C SER A 81 -11.11 9.24 -4.23
N THR A 82 -11.90 10.17 -3.77
CA THR A 82 -12.76 10.97 -4.63
C THR A 82 -12.62 12.45 -4.35
N SER A 83 -12.95 13.26 -5.35
CA SER A 83 -13.10 14.69 -5.17
C SER A 83 -14.38 15.14 -5.86
N GLN A 84 -14.87 16.32 -5.48
CA GLN A 84 -16.07 16.92 -6.05
C GLN A 84 -15.79 18.31 -6.52
N VAL A 85 -16.68 18.84 -7.37
CA VAL A 85 -16.53 20.19 -7.88
C VAL A 85 -16.56 21.18 -6.72
N GLY A 86 -15.53 22.00 -6.66
CA GLY A 86 -15.44 23.05 -5.65
C GLY A 86 -14.98 22.59 -4.28
N GLU A 87 -14.61 21.33 -4.11
CA GLU A 87 -14.18 20.81 -2.82
C GLU A 87 -12.89 20.00 -2.96
N PRO A 88 -12.04 20.02 -1.93
CA PRO A 88 -10.84 19.20 -1.95
C PRO A 88 -11.18 17.72 -1.93
N GLY A 89 -10.25 16.91 -2.38
CA GLY A 89 -10.41 15.46 -2.35
C GLY A 89 -10.42 14.90 -0.94
N ILE A 90 -10.97 13.72 -0.83
CA ILE A 90 -11.01 12.99 0.43
C ILE A 90 -9.86 12.01 0.44
N SER A 91 -9.00 12.09 1.45
CA SER A 91 -7.90 11.16 1.60
C SER A 91 -8.41 9.77 2.00
N ASN A 92 -7.74 8.76 1.47
CA ASN A 92 -7.95 7.39 1.89
C ASN A 92 -6.76 7.00 2.76
N ASN A 93 -7.02 6.78 4.03
CA ASN A 93 -5.97 6.48 5.00
C ASN A 93 -6.30 5.18 5.72
N ASN A 94 -5.29 4.37 5.92
CA ASN A 94 -5.49 3.13 6.66
C ASN A 94 -4.17 2.68 7.29
N ALA A 95 -4.28 2.08 8.46
CA ALA A 95 -3.17 1.43 9.13
C ALA A 95 -3.65 0.03 9.50
N LEU A 96 -2.86 -0.98 9.16
CA LEU A 96 -3.27 -2.35 9.30
C LEU A 96 -2.62 -2.98 10.52
N PHE A 97 -3.43 -3.68 11.30
CA PHE A 97 -2.93 -4.45 12.41
C PHE A 97 -2.25 -5.72 11.89
N VAL A 98 -2.84 -6.33 10.87
CA VAL A 98 -2.27 -7.50 10.20
C VAL A 98 -1.91 -7.06 8.78
N PRO A 99 -0.65 -7.20 8.36
CA PRO A 99 -0.24 -6.70 7.05
C PRO A 99 -0.86 -7.49 5.90
N ILE A 100 -0.93 -6.84 4.75
CA ILE A 100 -1.25 -7.51 3.49
C ILE A 100 0.06 -8.03 2.93
N GLU A 101 0.13 -9.32 2.61
CA GLU A 101 1.34 -9.94 2.09
C GLU A 101 1.25 -10.13 0.59
N LEU A 102 2.23 -9.60 -0.12
CA LEU A 102 2.28 -9.68 -1.58
C LEU A 102 3.51 -10.44 -2.02
N PRO A 103 3.34 -11.58 -2.69
CA PRO A 103 4.46 -12.34 -3.24
C PRO A 103 5.18 -11.61 -4.36
N GLU A 104 6.33 -12.14 -4.76
CA GLU A 104 7.06 -11.57 -5.88
C GLU A 104 6.20 -11.44 -7.13
N GLY A 105 6.48 -10.43 -7.91
CA GLY A 105 5.78 -10.16 -9.15
C GLY A 105 4.44 -9.47 -9.00
N TYR A 106 3.88 -9.41 -7.81
CA TYR A 106 2.64 -8.66 -7.61
C TYR A 106 2.90 -7.17 -7.80
N VAL A 107 1.90 -6.47 -8.32
CA VAL A 107 2.04 -5.08 -8.74
C VAL A 107 1.00 -4.23 -8.03
N ILE A 108 1.45 -3.11 -7.48
CA ILE A 108 0.56 -2.10 -6.93
C ILE A 108 0.39 -1.04 -8.01
N SER A 109 -0.84 -0.83 -8.45
CA SER A 109 -1.16 0.09 -9.55
C SER A 109 -2.18 1.12 -9.10
N ILE A 110 -2.12 2.29 -9.71
CA ILE A 110 -3.13 3.33 -9.49
C ILE A 110 -3.85 3.64 -10.79
N ILE A 111 -5.15 3.81 -10.70
CA ILE A 111 -5.99 4.23 -11.81
C ILE A 111 -6.52 5.60 -11.44
N THR A 112 -6.10 6.61 -12.18
CA THR A 112 -6.51 7.98 -11.90
C THR A 112 -6.46 8.84 -13.15
N ALA A 113 -7.37 9.82 -13.22
CA ALA A 113 -7.36 10.83 -14.27
C ALA A 113 -6.93 12.20 -13.74
N ARG A 114 -6.60 12.29 -12.46
CA ARG A 114 -6.21 13.54 -11.81
C ARG A 114 -5.02 13.30 -10.90
N GLN A 115 -4.34 14.38 -10.55
CA GLN A 115 -3.15 14.29 -9.70
C GLN A 115 -3.48 13.67 -8.35
N CYS A 116 -2.72 12.68 -7.97
CA CYS A 116 -2.80 12.02 -6.66
C CYS A 116 -1.48 12.15 -5.94
N TYR A 117 -1.56 12.30 -4.63
CA TYR A 117 -0.39 12.34 -3.75
C TYR A 117 -0.60 11.40 -2.58
N GLY A 118 0.48 10.84 -2.11
CA GLY A 118 0.45 10.00 -0.92
C GLY A 118 1.58 8.99 -0.89
N HIS A 119 1.38 7.98 -0.09
CA HIS A 119 2.39 6.93 0.06
C HIS A 119 1.76 5.66 0.63
N ILE A 120 2.47 4.56 0.39
CA ILE A 120 2.13 3.25 0.94
C ILE A 120 3.35 2.79 1.73
N HIS A 121 3.11 2.30 2.95
CA HIS A 121 4.16 1.82 3.82
C HIS A 121 4.23 0.31 3.79
N GLY A 122 5.41 -0.22 3.63
CA GLY A 122 5.62 -1.65 3.65
C GLY A 122 6.98 -2.05 4.19
N VAL A 123 7.15 -3.34 4.33
CA VAL A 123 8.42 -3.94 4.67
C VAL A 123 8.67 -5.07 3.68
N LEU A 124 9.83 -5.04 3.06
CA LEU A 124 10.23 -6.07 2.12
C LEU A 124 11.12 -7.06 2.85
N ILE A 125 10.76 -8.32 2.78
CA ILE A 125 11.57 -9.39 3.40
C ILE A 125 11.91 -10.43 2.35
N ASP A 126 12.88 -11.26 2.67
CA ASP A 126 13.23 -12.40 1.83
C ASP A 126 12.10 -13.44 1.89
N ALA A 127 11.75 -13.96 0.76
CA ALA A 127 10.70 -14.97 0.66
C ALA A 127 11.26 -16.37 0.70
#